data_256c74b4080d8474399c60fa3ab5c0ce
#
_entry.id   256c74b4080d8474399c60fa3ab5c0ce
#
_cell.length_a   1.000
_cell.length_b   1.000
_cell.length_c   1.000
_cell.angle_alpha   90.00
_cell.angle_beta   90.00
_cell.angle_gamma   90.00
#
_symmetry.space_group_name_H-M   'P 1'
#
loop_
_entity.id
_entity.type
_entity.pdbx_description
1 polymer ?
#
loop_
_entity_poly.entity_id
_entity_poly.type
_entity_poly.pdbx_seq_one_letter_code
_entity_poly.pdbx_strand_id
1 'polypeptide(L)'
;MVMSYTTLTGDKTEAGSIKAWINYTRLDVDGALEDAQALIFQRLRVREMQAAATVAISAASETATLPTGYLASLSMRDVTNNTDLEHKQWMDLENYRDFSSGVISTGKPCFFAVFNELFQFDTKADTAITARALYYKQPEALSVSNPTNFLTTRYPHLLRAACLASGYSQMRNSEAYSIAVSQLGAFIDGINTQAEMDDHRGQFLRITG
;
A
#
# COMPACT_ATOMS: atom_id res chain seq x y z
N MET A 1 -7.90 24.68 -10.50
CA MET A 1 -6.77 24.89 -9.58
C MET A 1 -6.09 23.54 -9.38
N VAL A 2 -4.81 23.43 -9.69
CA VAL A 2 -4.08 22.17 -9.50
C VAL A 2 -3.64 22.08 -8.04
N MET A 3 -4.01 20.98 -7.35
CA MET A 3 -3.57 20.72 -5.99
C MET A 3 -2.10 20.29 -6.02
N SER A 4 -1.25 20.92 -5.21
CA SER A 4 0.19 20.62 -5.11
C SER A 4 0.65 20.83 -3.68
N TYR A 5 1.84 20.31 -3.32
CA TYR A 5 2.44 20.54 -2.01
C TYR A 5 2.49 22.04 -1.66
N THR A 6 3.01 22.86 -2.55
CA THR A 6 3.11 24.32 -2.34
C THR A 6 1.75 25.00 -2.15
N THR A 7 0.72 24.56 -2.86
CA THR A 7 -0.64 25.08 -2.67
C THR A 7 -1.22 24.65 -1.32
N LEU A 8 -1.02 23.39 -0.93
CA LEU A 8 -1.52 22.84 0.34
C LEU A 8 -0.87 23.47 1.56
N THR A 9 0.43 23.76 1.48
CA THR A 9 1.23 24.34 2.57
C THR A 9 1.22 25.87 2.61
N GLY A 10 0.52 26.51 1.67
CA GLY A 10 0.38 27.96 1.59
C GLY A 10 -0.31 28.60 2.79
N ASP A 11 -0.28 29.93 2.81
CA ASP A 11 -0.89 30.70 3.89
C ASP A 11 -2.42 30.67 3.89
N LYS A 12 -3.02 31.08 5.01
CA LYS A 12 -4.48 31.11 5.20
C LYS A 12 -5.22 31.95 4.13
N THR A 13 -4.56 32.91 3.54
CA THR A 13 -5.11 33.79 2.49
C THR A 13 -5.09 33.15 1.09
N GLU A 14 -4.34 32.04 0.93
CA GLU A 14 -4.21 31.32 -0.33
C GLU A 14 -5.34 30.31 -0.49
N ALA A 15 -6.16 30.50 -1.51
CA ALA A 15 -7.23 29.56 -1.81
C ALA A 15 -6.64 28.18 -2.16
N GLY A 16 -7.06 27.15 -1.41
CA GLY A 16 -6.57 25.78 -1.59
C GLY A 16 -5.53 25.32 -0.56
N SER A 17 -5.09 26.20 0.35
CA SER A 17 -4.25 25.80 1.46
C SER A 17 -5.05 25.11 2.58
N ILE A 18 -4.39 24.23 3.34
CA ILE A 18 -4.99 23.54 4.48
C ILE A 18 -5.37 24.56 5.56
N LYS A 19 -4.54 25.59 5.78
CA LYS A 19 -4.84 26.69 6.71
C LYS A 19 -6.10 27.47 6.34
N ALA A 20 -6.34 27.69 5.04
CA ALA A 20 -7.57 28.36 4.58
C ALA A 20 -8.81 27.48 4.78
N TRP A 21 -8.72 26.19 4.55
CA TRP A 21 -9.86 25.27 4.73
C TRP A 21 -10.29 25.14 6.19
N ILE A 22 -9.31 25.10 7.10
CA ILE A 22 -9.57 24.93 8.55
C ILE A 22 -9.77 26.25 9.25
N ASN A 23 -9.40 27.36 8.61
CA ASN A 23 -9.43 28.70 9.17
C ASN A 23 -8.56 28.85 10.46
N TYR A 24 -7.40 28.19 10.50
CA TYR A 24 -6.50 28.18 11.64
C TYR A 24 -5.06 28.49 11.23
N THR A 25 -4.46 29.53 11.83
CA THR A 25 -3.12 30.04 11.45
C THR A 25 -1.96 29.28 12.09
N ARG A 26 -2.19 28.67 13.26
CA ARG A 26 -1.15 27.96 14.03
C ARG A 26 -1.09 26.46 13.73
N LEU A 27 -1.66 26.05 12.59
CA LEU A 27 -1.64 24.66 12.16
C LEU A 27 -0.22 24.27 11.74
N ASP A 28 0.27 23.13 12.24
CA ASP A 28 1.42 22.43 11.65
C ASP A 28 0.96 21.75 10.36
N VAL A 29 1.21 22.42 9.24
CA VAL A 29 0.69 21.99 7.93
C VAL A 29 1.44 20.80 7.42
N ASP A 30 2.76 20.74 7.63
CA ASP A 30 3.57 19.64 7.17
C ASP A 30 3.21 18.36 7.92
N GLY A 31 3.10 18.41 9.24
CA GLY A 31 2.61 17.30 10.06
C GLY A 31 1.18 16.89 9.70
N ALA A 32 0.28 17.85 9.43
CA ALA A 32 -1.08 17.55 9.01
C ALA A 32 -1.12 16.83 7.64
N LEU A 33 -0.22 17.19 6.73
CA LEU A 33 -0.12 16.58 5.41
C LEU A 33 0.49 15.17 5.48
N GLU A 34 1.50 14.97 6.33
CA GLU A 34 2.09 13.64 6.57
C GLU A 34 1.06 12.68 7.16
N ASP A 35 0.36 13.09 8.22
CA ASP A 35 -0.72 12.30 8.84
C ASP A 35 -1.83 11.98 7.85
N ALA A 36 -2.24 12.96 7.03
CA ALA A 36 -3.26 12.77 6.01
C ALA A 36 -2.86 11.71 4.98
N GLN A 37 -1.62 11.75 4.51
CA GLN A 37 -1.09 10.74 3.59
C GLN A 37 -1.00 9.36 4.23
N ALA A 38 -0.55 9.29 5.49
CA ALA A 38 -0.48 8.05 6.24
C ALA A 38 -1.86 7.40 6.40
N LEU A 39 -2.89 8.18 6.77
CA LEU A 39 -4.28 7.71 6.88
C LEU A 39 -4.82 7.14 5.55
N ILE A 40 -4.49 7.78 4.44
CA ILE A 40 -4.90 7.30 3.11
C ILE A 40 -4.18 6.00 2.77
N PHE A 41 -2.85 5.96 2.88
CA PHE A 41 -2.03 4.82 2.43
C PHE A 41 -2.26 3.54 3.26
N GLN A 42 -2.74 3.67 4.49
CA GLN A 42 -3.12 2.50 5.29
C GLN A 42 -4.25 1.68 4.64
N ARG A 43 -5.22 2.33 3.99
CA ARG A 43 -6.45 1.68 3.52
C ARG A 43 -6.66 1.72 2.01
N LEU A 44 -6.06 2.67 1.30
CA LEU A 44 -6.23 2.82 -0.15
C LEU A 44 -5.46 1.72 -0.90
N ARG A 45 -6.14 1.06 -1.85
CA ARG A 45 -5.56 0.04 -2.73
C ARG A 45 -6.06 0.25 -4.15
N VAL A 46 -5.27 0.97 -4.94
CA VAL A 46 -5.61 1.34 -6.32
C VAL A 46 -4.49 0.95 -7.28
N ARG A 47 -4.79 0.89 -8.58
CA ARG A 47 -3.83 0.50 -9.62
C ARG A 47 -2.57 1.34 -9.63
N GLU A 48 -2.69 2.64 -9.33
CA GLU A 48 -1.57 3.57 -9.26
C GLU A 48 -0.55 3.21 -8.18
N MET A 49 -0.95 2.38 -7.23
CA MET A 49 -0.08 1.84 -6.18
C MET A 49 0.52 0.48 -6.54
N GLN A 50 0.10 -0.14 -7.65
CA GLN A 50 0.64 -1.43 -8.07
C GLN A 50 2.04 -1.29 -8.65
N ALA A 51 2.95 -2.14 -8.21
CA ALA A 51 4.34 -2.19 -8.66
C ALA A 51 4.80 -3.64 -8.85
N ALA A 52 5.85 -3.80 -9.64
CA ALA A 52 6.52 -5.06 -9.83
C ALA A 52 7.97 -4.95 -9.36
N ALA A 53 8.46 -5.96 -8.66
CA ALA A 53 9.87 -6.06 -8.29
C ALA A 53 10.40 -7.47 -8.56
N THR A 54 11.69 -7.51 -8.82
CA THR A 54 12.44 -8.78 -8.86
C THR A 54 12.93 -9.09 -7.45
N VAL A 55 12.61 -10.28 -6.97
CA VAL A 55 13.01 -10.79 -5.67
C VAL A 55 13.99 -11.93 -5.90
N ALA A 56 15.22 -11.79 -5.42
CA ALA A 56 16.21 -12.82 -5.45
C ALA A 56 16.09 -13.71 -4.20
N ILE A 57 15.96 -15.01 -4.38
CA ILE A 57 15.94 -16.00 -3.31
C ILE A 57 17.24 -16.80 -3.45
N SER A 58 18.11 -16.69 -2.46
CA SER A 58 19.39 -17.41 -2.47
C SER A 58 19.20 -18.90 -2.26
N ALA A 59 20.10 -19.71 -2.82
CA ALA A 59 20.12 -21.14 -2.54
C ALA A 59 20.23 -21.40 -1.02
N ALA A 60 19.56 -22.43 -0.54
CA ALA A 60 19.43 -22.81 0.87
C ALA A 60 18.78 -21.75 1.78
N SER A 61 18.13 -20.72 1.21
CA SER A 61 17.35 -19.72 1.97
C SER A 61 15.86 -20.01 1.89
N GLU A 62 15.18 -19.86 3.02
CA GLU A 62 13.72 -19.83 3.15
C GLU A 62 13.15 -18.40 3.20
N THR A 63 13.99 -17.38 3.04
CA THR A 63 13.58 -15.97 3.17
C THR A 63 14.11 -15.12 2.02
N ALA A 64 13.39 -14.02 1.74
CA ALA A 64 13.87 -12.96 0.87
C ALA A 64 13.39 -11.58 1.37
N THR A 65 14.12 -10.53 1.03
CA THR A 65 13.79 -9.16 1.44
C THR A 65 12.57 -8.62 0.72
N LEU A 66 11.73 -7.85 1.44
CA LEU A 66 10.64 -7.10 0.83
C LEU A 66 11.19 -5.95 -0.04
N PRO A 67 10.52 -5.63 -1.15
CA PRO A 67 10.83 -4.43 -1.92
C PRO A 67 10.49 -3.16 -1.13
N THR A 68 11.23 -2.10 -1.41
CA THR A 68 11.03 -0.79 -0.75
C THR A 68 9.60 -0.29 -0.93
N GLY A 69 8.99 0.14 0.18
CA GLY A 69 7.62 0.66 0.20
C GLY A 69 6.55 -0.42 0.02
N TYR A 70 6.86 -1.68 0.31
CA TYR A 70 5.89 -2.77 0.25
C TYR A 70 4.72 -2.54 1.22
N LEU A 71 3.49 -2.73 0.74
CA LEU A 71 2.27 -2.66 1.55
C LEU A 71 1.50 -3.98 1.60
N ALA A 72 1.30 -4.62 0.45
CA ALA A 72 0.57 -5.89 0.37
C ALA A 72 0.92 -6.63 -0.92
N SER A 73 0.97 -7.96 -0.88
CA SER A 73 1.17 -8.82 -2.06
C SER A 73 -0.08 -8.86 -2.93
N LEU A 74 0.13 -8.86 -4.25
CA LEU A 74 -0.87 -9.22 -5.25
C LEU A 74 -0.61 -10.63 -5.79
N SER A 75 0.59 -10.90 -6.26
CA SER A 75 1.01 -12.20 -6.73
C SER A 75 2.53 -12.33 -6.72
N MET A 76 3.04 -13.55 -6.69
CA MET A 76 4.45 -13.85 -6.87
C MET A 76 4.63 -15.03 -7.84
N ARG A 77 5.58 -14.89 -8.75
CA ARG A 77 5.91 -15.92 -9.72
C ARG A 77 7.41 -16.21 -9.71
N ASP A 78 7.76 -17.45 -9.54
CA ASP A 78 9.11 -17.94 -9.80
C ASP A 78 9.37 -17.92 -11.31
N VAL A 79 10.23 -17.00 -11.74
CA VAL A 79 10.59 -16.85 -13.16
C VAL A 79 11.58 -17.93 -13.59
N THR A 80 12.40 -18.42 -12.66
CA THR A 80 13.41 -19.45 -12.92
C THR A 80 12.76 -20.78 -13.27
N ASN A 81 11.75 -21.20 -12.50
CA ASN A 81 11.05 -22.47 -12.70
C ASN A 81 9.70 -22.31 -13.42
N ASN A 82 9.29 -21.07 -13.74
CA ASN A 82 8.02 -20.75 -14.41
C ASN A 82 6.78 -21.24 -13.63
N THR A 83 6.78 -21.11 -12.31
CA THR A 83 5.70 -21.52 -11.40
C THR A 83 5.17 -20.34 -10.61
N ASP A 84 3.87 -20.35 -10.34
CA ASP A 84 3.26 -19.33 -9.47
C ASP A 84 3.38 -19.80 -8.02
N LEU A 85 3.74 -18.87 -7.12
CA LEU A 85 3.78 -19.09 -5.68
C LEU A 85 2.48 -18.59 -5.08
N GLU A 86 1.82 -19.43 -4.29
CA GLU A 86 0.56 -19.07 -3.64
C GLU A 86 0.83 -18.35 -2.31
N HIS A 87 0.16 -17.22 -2.11
CA HIS A 87 0.22 -16.47 -0.85
C HIS A 87 -0.59 -17.17 0.23
N LYS A 88 0.02 -17.45 1.38
CA LYS A 88 -0.60 -18.03 2.57
C LYS A 88 -0.48 -17.08 3.75
N GLN A 89 -1.33 -17.24 4.76
CA GLN A 89 -1.11 -16.64 6.06
C GLN A 89 0.10 -17.34 6.73
N TRP A 90 0.81 -16.61 7.59
CA TRP A 90 2.00 -17.16 8.24
C TRP A 90 1.75 -18.47 8.98
N MET A 91 0.68 -18.54 9.76
CA MET A 91 0.33 -19.75 10.50
C MET A 91 0.04 -20.95 9.58
N ASP A 92 -0.59 -20.68 8.43
CA ASP A 92 -0.85 -21.73 7.44
C ASP A 92 0.45 -22.17 6.76
N LEU A 93 1.36 -21.24 6.44
CA LEU A 93 2.64 -21.56 5.85
C LEU A 93 3.45 -22.51 6.75
N GLU A 94 3.44 -22.30 8.07
CA GLU A 94 4.12 -23.20 9.03
C GLU A 94 3.57 -24.63 8.96
N ASN A 95 2.30 -24.84 8.67
CA ASN A 95 1.71 -26.17 8.51
C ASN A 95 2.17 -26.88 7.21
N TYR A 96 2.61 -26.12 6.20
CA TYR A 96 3.16 -26.69 4.95
C TYR A 96 4.66 -26.98 5.05
N ARG A 97 5.34 -26.43 6.07
CA ARG A 97 6.76 -26.66 6.26
C ARG A 97 7.01 -28.08 6.78
N ASP A 98 7.90 -28.80 6.13
CA ASP A 98 8.34 -30.11 6.57
C ASP A 98 9.56 -29.97 7.49
N PHE A 99 9.37 -30.31 8.77
CA PHE A 99 10.38 -30.32 9.82
C PHE A 99 10.84 -31.74 10.17
N SER A 100 10.75 -32.69 9.27
CA SER A 100 11.01 -34.11 9.57
C SER A 100 12.40 -34.38 10.17
N SER A 101 13.35 -33.48 9.96
CA SER A 101 14.71 -33.54 10.55
C SER A 101 15.02 -32.39 11.52
N GLY A 102 13.99 -31.67 11.99
CA GLY A 102 14.17 -30.47 12.83
C GLY A 102 14.65 -29.23 12.04
N VAL A 103 14.73 -29.32 10.73
CA VAL A 103 15.13 -28.25 9.82
C VAL A 103 14.14 -28.23 8.65
N ILE A 104 13.81 -27.03 8.15
CA ILE A 104 12.95 -26.86 6.98
C ILE A 104 13.58 -27.61 5.79
N SER A 105 12.78 -28.41 5.09
CA SER A 105 13.20 -29.19 3.92
C SER A 105 13.71 -28.29 2.80
N THR A 106 14.59 -28.82 1.96
CA THR A 106 15.10 -28.14 0.77
C THR A 106 14.32 -28.59 -0.46
N GLY A 107 13.90 -27.65 -1.29
CA GLY A 107 13.12 -27.93 -2.50
C GLY A 107 12.76 -26.68 -3.27
N LYS A 108 11.78 -26.80 -4.17
CA LYS A 108 11.23 -25.66 -4.89
C LYS A 108 10.09 -25.06 -4.07
N PRO A 109 10.16 -23.77 -3.70
CA PRO A 109 9.07 -23.10 -3.01
C PRO A 109 7.78 -23.13 -3.82
N CYS A 110 6.66 -23.43 -3.17
CA CYS A 110 5.30 -23.39 -3.73
C CYS A 110 4.44 -22.32 -3.06
N PHE A 111 4.72 -22.03 -1.81
CA PHE A 111 3.96 -21.10 -0.99
C PHE A 111 4.87 -20.02 -0.40
N PHE A 112 4.29 -18.85 -0.18
CA PHE A 112 4.98 -17.77 0.52
C PHE A 112 4.02 -17.04 1.48
N ALA A 113 4.60 -16.47 2.52
CA ALA A 113 3.94 -15.55 3.44
C ALA A 113 4.81 -14.31 3.66
N VAL A 114 4.23 -13.28 4.25
CA VAL A 114 4.98 -12.11 4.72
C VAL A 114 5.00 -12.14 6.24
N PHE A 115 6.20 -12.20 6.80
CA PHE A 115 6.39 -12.20 8.24
C PHE A 115 7.73 -11.53 8.59
N ASN A 116 7.72 -10.71 9.64
CA ASN A 116 8.90 -9.99 10.14
C ASN A 116 9.66 -9.21 9.04
N GLU A 117 8.91 -8.47 8.21
CA GLU A 117 9.44 -7.64 7.10
C GLU A 117 10.22 -8.44 6.05
N LEU A 118 9.94 -9.73 5.93
CA LEU A 118 10.54 -10.63 4.94
C LEU A 118 9.44 -11.43 4.23
N PHE A 119 9.72 -11.81 2.99
CA PHE A 119 9.06 -12.96 2.39
C PHE A 119 9.60 -14.23 3.05
N GLN A 120 8.70 -15.11 3.43
CA GLN A 120 8.99 -16.43 3.99
C GLN A 120 8.43 -17.48 3.04
N PHE A 121 9.19 -18.55 2.82
CA PHE A 121 8.81 -19.64 1.92
C PHE A 121 8.60 -20.94 2.71
N ASP A 122 7.81 -21.86 2.12
CA ASP A 122 7.53 -23.17 2.70
C ASP A 122 8.75 -24.08 2.74
N THR A 123 9.69 -23.92 1.78
CA THR A 123 10.91 -24.71 1.68
C THR A 123 12.13 -23.80 1.52
N LYS A 124 13.32 -24.33 1.85
CA LYS A 124 14.59 -23.72 1.46
C LYS A 124 14.78 -23.95 -0.04
N ALA A 125 15.10 -22.90 -0.78
CA ALA A 125 15.35 -23.02 -2.21
C ALA A 125 16.53 -23.99 -2.48
N ASP A 126 16.33 -24.97 -3.35
CA ASP A 126 17.38 -25.92 -3.77
C ASP A 126 18.47 -25.24 -4.61
N THR A 127 18.08 -24.24 -5.37
CA THR A 127 18.94 -23.42 -6.22
C THR A 127 18.58 -21.92 -6.02
N ALA A 128 19.44 -21.05 -6.50
CA ALA A 128 19.11 -19.61 -6.52
C ALA A 128 17.93 -19.37 -7.50
N ILE A 129 16.89 -18.72 -7.01
CA ILE A 129 15.64 -18.46 -7.71
C ILE A 129 15.46 -16.95 -7.89
N THR A 130 14.97 -16.58 -9.07
CA THR A 130 14.49 -15.23 -9.34
C THR A 130 12.97 -15.24 -9.40
N ALA A 131 12.33 -14.56 -8.45
CA ALA A 131 10.89 -14.40 -8.44
C ALA A 131 10.50 -12.97 -8.85
N ARG A 132 9.34 -12.84 -9.51
CA ARG A 132 8.69 -11.55 -9.80
C ARG A 132 7.52 -11.39 -8.85
N ALA A 133 7.62 -10.40 -7.96
CA ALA A 133 6.55 -10.03 -7.06
C ALA A 133 5.75 -8.85 -7.64
N LEU A 134 4.43 -8.99 -7.70
CA LEU A 134 3.49 -7.89 -7.90
C LEU A 134 2.91 -7.52 -6.55
N TYR A 135 2.91 -6.24 -6.22
CA TYR A 135 2.53 -5.76 -4.89
C TYR A 135 2.00 -4.34 -4.91
N TYR A 136 1.31 -3.93 -3.87
CA TYR A 136 0.99 -2.53 -3.62
C TYR A 136 2.20 -1.85 -2.98
N LYS A 137 2.66 -0.79 -3.64
CA LYS A 137 3.77 0.06 -3.18
C LYS A 137 3.22 1.32 -2.55
N GLN A 138 3.79 1.72 -1.41
CA GLN A 138 3.53 3.04 -0.84
C GLN A 138 4.04 4.12 -1.80
N PRO A 139 3.17 5.04 -2.23
CA PRO A 139 3.57 6.16 -3.09
C PRO A 139 4.53 7.10 -2.37
N GLU A 140 5.29 7.84 -3.15
CA GLU A 140 6.13 8.91 -2.60
C GLU A 140 5.26 10.00 -1.96
N ALA A 141 5.66 10.41 -0.76
CA ALA A 141 4.99 11.48 -0.05
C ALA A 141 5.13 12.81 -0.79
N LEU A 142 4.12 13.67 -0.64
CA LEU A 142 4.20 15.04 -1.11
C LEU A 142 5.25 15.80 -0.31
N SER A 143 6.11 16.52 -1.02
CA SER A 143 7.19 17.31 -0.45
C SER A 143 7.57 18.44 -1.40
N VAL A 144 8.52 19.28 -1.00
CA VAL A 144 9.09 20.32 -1.88
C VAL A 144 9.70 19.70 -3.15
N SER A 145 10.38 18.56 -3.03
CA SER A 145 10.98 17.83 -4.17
C SER A 145 9.98 17.00 -4.97
N ASN A 146 8.87 16.60 -4.37
CA ASN A 146 7.77 15.86 -5.01
C ASN A 146 6.44 16.61 -4.81
N PRO A 147 6.20 17.73 -5.51
CA PRO A 147 5.07 18.61 -5.25
C PRO A 147 3.71 18.06 -5.68
N THR A 148 3.68 17.02 -6.52
CA THR A 148 2.46 16.40 -7.01
C THR A 148 2.62 14.88 -7.04
N ASN A 149 1.55 14.17 -6.73
CA ASN A 149 1.45 12.72 -6.88
C ASN A 149 0.05 12.34 -7.40
N PHE A 150 -0.26 11.05 -7.49
CA PHE A 150 -1.55 10.61 -7.98
C PHE A 150 -2.74 11.07 -7.10
N LEU A 151 -2.54 11.31 -5.80
CA LEU A 151 -3.58 11.84 -4.92
C LEU A 151 -3.97 13.27 -5.31
N THR A 152 -2.99 14.11 -5.63
CA THR A 152 -3.26 15.50 -6.04
C THR A 152 -3.93 15.60 -7.40
N THR A 153 -3.69 14.64 -8.30
CA THR A 153 -4.17 14.65 -9.69
C THR A 153 -5.46 13.88 -9.86
N ARG A 154 -5.62 12.70 -9.25
CA ARG A 154 -6.78 11.82 -9.43
C ARG A 154 -7.77 11.88 -8.29
N TYR A 155 -7.29 12.03 -7.05
CA TYR A 155 -8.12 11.95 -5.84
C TYR A 155 -8.00 13.20 -4.95
N PRO A 156 -8.12 14.42 -5.51
CA PRO A 156 -7.96 15.64 -4.72
C PRO A 156 -8.98 15.77 -3.58
N HIS A 157 -10.20 15.25 -3.78
CA HIS A 157 -11.23 15.26 -2.72
C HIS A 157 -10.87 14.37 -1.54
N LEU A 158 -10.27 13.20 -1.83
CA LEU A 158 -9.78 12.29 -0.80
C LEU A 158 -8.66 12.93 0.02
N LEU A 159 -7.68 13.52 -0.65
CA LEU A 159 -6.57 14.21 0.01
C LEU A 159 -7.09 15.38 0.87
N ARG A 160 -8.04 16.16 0.36
CA ARG A 160 -8.66 17.24 1.11
C ARG A 160 -9.36 16.74 2.37
N ALA A 161 -10.16 15.67 2.28
CA ALA A 161 -10.86 15.10 3.44
C ALA A 161 -9.86 14.61 4.50
N ALA A 162 -8.76 13.99 4.09
CA ALA A 162 -7.71 13.55 5.00
C ALA A 162 -6.98 14.72 5.67
N CYS A 163 -6.65 15.78 4.92
CA CYS A 163 -6.05 16.99 5.48
C CYS A 163 -6.98 17.69 6.48
N LEU A 164 -8.28 17.70 6.22
CA LEU A 164 -9.26 18.24 7.17
C LEU A 164 -9.31 17.38 8.44
N ALA A 165 -9.32 16.05 8.31
CA ALA A 165 -9.30 15.15 9.47
C ALA A 165 -8.06 15.39 10.33
N SER A 166 -6.86 15.38 9.74
CA SER A 166 -5.62 15.60 10.45
C SER A 166 -5.57 16.99 11.10
N GLY A 167 -5.98 18.04 10.40
CA GLY A 167 -6.00 19.38 10.94
C GLY A 167 -7.00 19.56 12.11
N TYR A 168 -8.19 18.97 12.03
CA TYR A 168 -9.15 19.00 13.15
C TYR A 168 -8.65 18.18 14.36
N SER A 169 -7.88 17.13 14.12
CA SER A 169 -7.19 16.38 15.19
C SER A 169 -6.22 17.29 15.94
N GLN A 170 -5.39 18.07 15.24
CA GLN A 170 -4.46 19.03 15.85
C GLN A 170 -5.20 20.13 16.64
N MET A 171 -6.36 20.55 16.17
CA MET A 171 -7.20 21.52 16.86
C MET A 171 -7.98 20.94 18.06
N ARG A 172 -7.92 19.61 18.26
CA ARG A 172 -8.72 18.88 19.26
C ARG A 172 -10.24 19.11 19.11
N ASN A 173 -10.69 19.34 17.88
CA ASN A 173 -12.11 19.46 17.56
C ASN A 173 -12.66 18.07 17.20
N SER A 174 -13.13 17.35 18.22
CA SER A 174 -13.57 15.95 18.09
C SER A 174 -14.80 15.78 17.19
N GLU A 175 -15.70 16.75 17.16
CA GLU A 175 -16.91 16.70 16.33
C GLU A 175 -16.55 16.83 14.84
N ALA A 176 -15.83 17.88 14.47
CA ALA A 176 -15.39 18.08 13.09
C ALA A 176 -14.45 16.95 12.62
N TYR A 177 -13.59 16.45 13.51
CA TYR A 177 -12.73 15.30 13.23
C TYR A 177 -13.55 14.04 12.90
N SER A 178 -14.57 13.70 13.69
CA SER A 178 -15.39 12.52 13.47
C SER A 178 -16.12 12.56 12.11
N ILE A 179 -16.64 13.73 11.74
CA ILE A 179 -17.28 13.94 10.42
C ILE A 179 -16.25 13.77 9.29
N ALA A 180 -15.08 14.38 9.41
CA ALA A 180 -14.04 14.32 8.38
C ALA A 180 -13.52 12.89 8.19
N VAL A 181 -13.30 12.12 9.27
CA VAL A 181 -12.88 10.72 9.23
C VAL A 181 -13.95 9.83 8.60
N SER A 182 -15.23 10.05 8.93
CA SER A 182 -16.33 9.32 8.30
C SER A 182 -16.41 9.56 6.80
N GLN A 183 -16.26 10.80 6.35
CA GLN A 183 -16.21 11.14 4.93
C GLN A 183 -14.99 10.52 4.24
N LEU A 184 -13.82 10.59 4.89
CA LEU A 184 -12.59 9.96 4.39
C LEU A 184 -12.78 8.46 4.19
N GLY A 185 -13.37 7.77 5.18
CA GLY A 185 -13.69 6.34 5.09
C GLY A 185 -14.57 6.02 3.91
N ALA A 186 -15.68 6.75 3.75
CA ALA A 186 -16.62 6.55 2.64
C ALA A 186 -15.96 6.76 1.27
N PHE A 187 -15.08 7.75 1.13
CA PHE A 187 -14.32 7.97 -0.11
C PHE A 187 -13.35 6.81 -0.40
N ILE A 188 -12.59 6.35 0.60
CA ILE A 188 -11.64 5.24 0.44
C ILE A 188 -12.38 3.97 0.03
N ASP A 189 -13.46 3.63 0.73
CA ASP A 189 -14.24 2.42 0.45
C ASP A 189 -14.86 2.47 -0.96
N GLY A 190 -15.40 3.63 -1.37
CA GLY A 190 -15.91 3.81 -2.73
C GLY A 190 -14.84 3.67 -3.82
N ILE A 191 -13.65 4.22 -3.60
CA ILE A 191 -12.53 4.12 -4.55
C ILE A 191 -12.00 2.69 -4.62
N ASN A 192 -11.82 2.00 -3.49
CA ASN A 192 -11.37 0.60 -3.45
C ASN A 192 -12.37 -0.32 -4.16
N THR A 193 -13.67 -0.17 -3.89
CA THR A 193 -14.72 -0.94 -4.57
C THR A 193 -14.69 -0.72 -6.09
N GLN A 194 -14.50 0.52 -6.53
CA GLN A 194 -14.37 0.81 -7.97
C GLN A 194 -13.11 0.17 -8.56
N ALA A 195 -11.98 0.20 -7.86
CA ALA A 195 -10.74 -0.42 -8.30
C ALA A 195 -10.88 -1.95 -8.43
N GLU A 196 -11.53 -2.60 -7.46
CA GLU A 196 -11.84 -4.04 -7.51
C GLU A 196 -12.75 -4.38 -8.70
N MET A 197 -13.80 -3.60 -8.94
CA MET A 197 -14.69 -3.81 -10.10
C MET A 197 -13.95 -3.68 -11.41
N ASP A 198 -13.02 -2.73 -11.53
CA ASP A 198 -12.22 -2.52 -12.73
C ASP A 198 -11.21 -3.65 -12.96
N ASP A 199 -10.66 -4.23 -11.91
CA ASP A 199 -9.78 -5.41 -11.99
C ASP A 199 -10.54 -6.68 -12.41
N HIS A 200 -11.79 -6.84 -11.96
CA HIS A 200 -12.63 -7.97 -12.35
C HIS A 200 -13.23 -7.87 -13.76
N ARG A 201 -13.39 -6.68 -14.33
CA ARG A 201 -13.92 -6.50 -15.70
C ARG A 201 -13.08 -7.16 -16.79
N GLY A 202 -11.83 -7.49 -16.54
CA GLY A 202 -10.95 -8.22 -17.46
C GLY A 202 -11.03 -9.74 -17.34
N GLN A 203 -11.71 -10.28 -16.35
CA GLN A 203 -11.86 -11.72 -16.18
C GLN A 203 -13.09 -12.20 -16.95
N PHE A 204 -12.85 -12.85 -18.11
CA PHE A 204 -13.91 -13.61 -18.77
C PHE A 204 -14.35 -14.74 -17.84
N LEU A 205 -15.64 -14.81 -17.56
CA LEU A 205 -16.25 -15.99 -16.92
C LEU A 205 -15.92 -17.21 -17.77
N ARG A 206 -14.96 -18.01 -17.35
CA ARG A 206 -14.67 -19.31 -17.95
C ARG A 206 -15.79 -20.23 -17.47
N ILE A 207 -16.86 -20.33 -18.28
CA ILE A 207 -17.88 -21.35 -18.09
C ILE A 207 -17.21 -22.66 -18.49
N THR A 208 -16.77 -23.44 -17.50
CA THR A 208 -16.43 -24.86 -17.68
C THR A 208 -17.74 -25.64 -17.77
N GLY A 209 -18.10 -26.00 -19.01
CA GLY A 209 -19.15 -26.99 -19.28
C GLY A 209 -18.65 -28.39 -18.99
#